data_baea66dbfb851028de625a469f8e95a8
#
_entry.id   baea66dbfb851028de625a469f8e95a8
#
_cell.length_a   1.000
_cell.length_b   1.000
_cell.length_c   1.000
_cell.angle_alpha   90.00
_cell.angle_beta   90.00
_cell.angle_gamma   90.00
#
_symmetry.space_group_name_H-M   'P 1'
#
loop_
_entity.id
_entity.type
_entity.pdbx_description
1 polymer ?
#
loop_
_entity_poly.entity_id
_entity_poly.type
_entity_poly.pdbx_seq_one_letter_code
_entity_poly.pdbx_strand_id
1 'polypeptide(L)'
;MKKFLTRYWTLFVPIIVLVVALFFLIKKSGQPDEDIIIGMADAEFINISSTIPGKLDSLPVHEGDTVKENQLLAVLGSTEVNSFQQQALLNLDAANTQLELLKKGTRPELIGMARNLYQVAQQQYEVAMQTNERIENLYKKQVISGEERDLIQLQYMASKHEMESAKMNLEMLQKGNQPELIKAAQIGVQQAEQGLLLTQSIRGDARIFSPAEGIISSVVIHKGEFVSIGYPIITLMKKNTQFVRFNIRQNRMKGIVPGKVLNVTMPGCDPESFAISVSHIEPSLEFADWVPIKESGKFELRTFTVEFTLVNPASVSGFRPGMTASLILP
;
A
#
# COMPACT_ATOMS: atom_id res chain seq x y z
N MET A 1 21.15 -91.35 43.82
CA MET A 1 21.11 -89.93 43.59
C MET A 1 21.23 -89.52 42.12
N LYS A 2 21.90 -90.25 41.22
CA LYS A 2 22.03 -89.89 39.80
C LYS A 2 20.77 -89.92 38.92
N LYS A 3 19.77 -90.76 39.26
CA LYS A 3 18.50 -90.88 38.49
C LYS A 3 17.47 -89.81 38.82
N PHE A 4 17.64 -89.05 39.89
CA PHE A 4 16.74 -87.95 40.26
C PHE A 4 17.10 -86.63 39.53
N LEU A 5 18.36 -86.40 39.26
CA LEU A 5 18.83 -85.21 38.57
C LEU A 5 18.44 -85.18 37.07
N THR A 6 18.42 -86.34 36.42
CA THR A 6 18.09 -86.41 34.97
C THR A 6 16.60 -86.22 34.66
N ARG A 7 15.73 -86.53 35.61
CA ARG A 7 14.27 -86.37 35.41
C ARG A 7 13.80 -84.92 35.56
N TYR A 8 14.53 -84.08 36.26
CA TYR A 8 14.16 -82.70 36.42
C TYR A 8 14.92 -81.78 35.48
N TRP A 9 16.00 -82.25 34.82
CA TRP A 9 16.74 -81.50 33.86
C TRP A 9 15.92 -81.01 32.65
N THR A 10 14.99 -81.86 32.21
CA THR A 10 14.09 -81.51 31.08
C THR A 10 13.05 -80.41 31.44
N LEU A 11 12.80 -80.18 32.74
CA LEU A 11 11.94 -79.10 33.23
C LEU A 11 12.72 -77.82 33.52
N PHE A 12 14.02 -77.92 33.92
CA PHE A 12 14.86 -76.74 34.22
C PHE A 12 15.31 -75.96 32.96
N VAL A 13 15.59 -76.68 31.85
CA VAL A 13 16.04 -76.05 30.61
C VAL A 13 14.96 -75.08 30.05
N PRO A 14 13.68 -75.49 29.92
CA PRO A 14 12.68 -74.50 29.41
C PRO A 14 12.43 -73.34 30.36
N ILE A 15 12.59 -73.52 31.68
CA ILE A 15 12.46 -72.39 32.64
C ILE A 15 13.63 -71.44 32.52
N ILE A 16 14.85 -71.94 32.36
CA ILE A 16 16.00 -71.06 32.12
C ILE A 16 15.88 -70.29 30.79
N VAL A 17 15.42 -70.96 29.72
CA VAL A 17 15.19 -70.31 28.44
C VAL A 17 14.09 -69.25 28.59
N LEU A 18 13.04 -69.52 29.34
CA LEU A 18 11.97 -68.58 29.57
C LEU A 18 12.43 -67.39 30.41
N VAL A 19 13.25 -67.57 31.42
CA VAL A 19 13.86 -66.50 32.23
C VAL A 19 14.82 -65.66 31.41
N VAL A 20 15.66 -66.29 30.56
CA VAL A 20 16.56 -65.57 29.64
C VAL A 20 15.74 -64.79 28.58
N ALA A 21 14.69 -65.39 28.03
CA ALA A 21 13.83 -64.71 27.09
C ALA A 21 13.07 -63.53 27.75
N LEU A 22 12.61 -63.72 28.99
CA LEU A 22 11.97 -62.66 29.78
C LEU A 22 12.96 -61.53 30.10
N PHE A 23 14.23 -61.89 30.46
CA PHE A 23 15.30 -60.92 30.70
C PHE A 23 15.63 -60.11 29.46
N PHE A 24 15.70 -60.76 28.28
CA PHE A 24 15.89 -60.04 26.99
C PHE A 24 14.69 -59.16 26.62
N LEU A 25 13.46 -59.62 26.89
CA LEU A 25 12.27 -58.82 26.67
C LEU A 25 12.20 -57.58 27.58
N ILE A 26 12.54 -57.77 28.88
CA ILE A 26 12.59 -56.65 29.85
C ILE A 26 13.74 -55.69 29.48
N LYS A 27 14.92 -56.20 29.07
CA LYS A 27 16.03 -55.37 28.63
C LYS A 27 15.72 -54.60 27.34
N LYS A 28 14.95 -55.18 26.41
CA LYS A 28 14.49 -54.53 25.18
C LYS A 28 13.37 -53.53 25.45
N SER A 29 12.51 -53.78 26.45
CA SER A 29 11.44 -52.87 26.89
C SER A 29 11.96 -51.71 27.74
N GLY A 30 13.16 -51.80 28.28
CA GLY A 30 13.78 -50.79 29.14
C GLY A 30 14.81 -49.91 28.45
N GLN A 31 14.93 -49.91 27.12
CA GLN A 31 15.59 -48.81 26.45
C GLN A 31 14.77 -47.58 26.66
N PRO A 32 15.27 -46.50 27.27
CA PRO A 32 14.55 -45.23 27.26
C PRO A 32 14.30 -44.88 25.79
N ASP A 33 13.05 -44.68 25.39
CA ASP A 33 12.74 -44.01 24.15
C ASP A 33 13.62 -42.75 24.19
N GLU A 34 14.58 -42.67 23.29
CA GLU A 34 15.27 -41.40 23.08
C GLU A 34 14.14 -40.38 22.83
N ASP A 35 14.03 -39.42 23.76
CA ASP A 35 12.94 -38.43 23.70
C ASP A 35 13.11 -37.55 22.48
N ILE A 36 12.81 -38.15 21.34
CA ILE A 36 12.83 -37.47 20.03
C ILE A 36 11.57 -36.59 19.97
N ILE A 37 11.80 -35.31 19.89
CA ILE A 37 10.74 -34.33 19.65
C ILE A 37 10.66 -34.09 18.14
N ILE A 38 9.46 -34.27 17.61
CA ILE A 38 9.20 -34.03 16.19
C ILE A 38 8.71 -32.60 16.03
N GLY A 39 9.29 -31.89 15.08
CA GLY A 39 8.91 -30.55 14.67
C GLY A 39 8.72 -30.45 13.17
N MET A 40 8.36 -29.28 12.72
CA MET A 40 8.12 -28.97 11.32
C MET A 40 8.92 -27.76 10.88
N ALA A 41 9.53 -27.86 9.72
CA ALA A 41 10.17 -26.74 9.03
C ALA A 41 9.10 -25.76 8.50
N ASP A 42 9.42 -24.48 8.62
CA ASP A 42 8.54 -23.40 8.12
C ASP A 42 9.40 -22.24 7.64
N ALA A 43 8.78 -21.22 7.05
CA ALA A 43 9.42 -19.99 6.60
C ALA A 43 8.43 -18.82 6.67
N GLU A 44 8.94 -17.60 6.59
CA GLU A 44 8.07 -16.43 6.46
C GLU A 44 7.51 -16.30 5.04
N PHE A 45 6.20 -16.14 4.95
CA PHE A 45 5.49 -15.90 3.70
C PHE A 45 4.91 -14.50 3.66
N ILE A 46 5.03 -13.86 2.50
CA ILE A 46 4.40 -12.56 2.21
C ILE A 46 3.33 -12.78 1.14
N ASN A 47 2.09 -12.48 1.49
CA ASN A 47 1.00 -12.45 0.53
C ASN A 47 1.00 -11.11 -0.19
N ILE A 48 1.36 -11.11 -1.46
CA ILE A 48 1.38 -9.93 -2.31
C ILE A 48 0.00 -9.78 -2.93
N SER A 49 -0.69 -8.69 -2.56
CA SER A 49 -2.04 -8.37 -2.99
C SER A 49 -2.09 -7.06 -3.77
N SER A 50 -3.19 -6.83 -4.50
CA SER A 50 -3.41 -5.57 -5.20
C SER A 50 -4.05 -4.52 -4.28
N THR A 51 -3.63 -3.27 -4.43
CA THR A 51 -4.24 -2.08 -3.81
C THR A 51 -5.36 -1.50 -4.65
N ILE A 52 -5.44 -1.88 -5.93
CA ILE A 52 -6.48 -1.44 -6.87
C ILE A 52 -7.18 -2.67 -7.49
N PRO A 53 -8.47 -2.57 -7.85
CA PRO A 53 -9.14 -3.63 -8.60
C PRO A 53 -8.76 -3.53 -10.07
N GLY A 54 -8.73 -4.66 -10.76
CA GLY A 54 -8.46 -4.67 -12.20
C GLY A 54 -8.24 -6.06 -12.76
N LYS A 55 -8.16 -6.16 -14.07
CA LYS A 55 -7.83 -7.39 -14.76
C LYS A 55 -6.31 -7.59 -14.76
N LEU A 56 -5.84 -8.81 -14.51
CA LEU A 56 -4.41 -9.14 -14.57
C LEU A 56 -3.95 -9.24 -16.03
N ASP A 57 -3.21 -8.24 -16.50
CA ASP A 57 -2.75 -8.16 -17.89
C ASP A 57 -1.47 -8.96 -18.13
N SER A 58 -0.56 -8.95 -17.17
CA SER A 58 0.73 -9.63 -17.29
C SER A 58 1.20 -10.18 -15.96
N LEU A 59 1.75 -11.39 -16.01
CA LEU A 59 2.38 -12.08 -14.88
C LEU A 59 3.67 -12.74 -15.40
N PRO A 60 4.81 -12.06 -15.40
CA PRO A 60 6.06 -12.56 -15.98
C PRO A 60 6.81 -13.54 -15.08
N VAL A 61 6.22 -14.00 -13.98
CA VAL A 61 6.82 -14.92 -13.00
C VAL A 61 5.99 -16.18 -12.82
N HIS A 62 6.66 -17.28 -12.44
CA HIS A 62 6.04 -18.58 -12.19
C HIS A 62 6.35 -19.09 -10.80
N GLU A 63 5.61 -20.08 -10.35
CA GLU A 63 5.91 -20.80 -9.11
C GLU A 63 7.31 -21.41 -9.16
N GLY A 64 8.07 -21.24 -8.07
CA GLY A 64 9.45 -21.68 -7.96
C GLY A 64 10.50 -20.66 -8.43
N ASP A 65 10.10 -19.58 -9.10
CA ASP A 65 11.04 -18.54 -9.53
C ASP A 65 11.64 -17.79 -8.33
N THR A 66 12.94 -17.51 -8.41
CA THR A 66 13.61 -16.63 -7.45
C THR A 66 13.50 -15.19 -7.92
N VAL A 67 12.99 -14.31 -7.06
CA VAL A 67 12.79 -12.90 -7.35
C VAL A 67 13.59 -12.03 -6.41
N LYS A 68 14.00 -10.86 -6.90
CA LYS A 68 14.71 -9.84 -6.12
C LYS A 68 13.72 -8.81 -5.57
N GLU A 69 14.13 -8.09 -4.55
CA GLU A 69 13.39 -6.91 -4.09
C GLU A 69 13.21 -5.90 -5.23
N ASN A 70 12.04 -5.28 -5.33
CA ASN A 70 11.63 -4.36 -6.38
C ASN A 70 11.59 -4.95 -7.81
N GLN A 71 11.59 -6.28 -7.95
CA GLN A 71 11.35 -6.93 -9.24
C GLN A 71 9.86 -6.87 -9.59
N LEU A 72 9.53 -6.55 -10.85
CA LEU A 72 8.15 -6.53 -11.34
C LEU A 72 7.58 -7.96 -11.36
N LEU A 73 6.45 -8.15 -10.69
CA LEU A 73 5.77 -9.43 -10.55
C LEU A 73 4.48 -9.50 -11.37
N ALA A 74 3.71 -8.40 -11.40
CA ALA A 74 2.42 -8.38 -12.08
C ALA A 74 2.07 -6.98 -12.59
N VAL A 75 1.21 -6.91 -13.60
CA VAL A 75 0.64 -5.67 -14.14
C VAL A 75 -0.87 -5.83 -14.27
N LEU A 76 -1.60 -4.89 -13.69
CA LEU A 76 -3.07 -4.85 -13.66
C LEU A 76 -3.61 -3.75 -14.58
N GLY A 77 -4.74 -4.00 -15.23
CA GLY A 77 -5.63 -3.02 -15.84
C GLY A 77 -4.94 -1.90 -16.65
N SER A 78 -3.90 -2.21 -17.42
CA SER A 78 -3.06 -1.21 -18.08
C SER A 78 -3.84 -0.30 -19.05
N THR A 79 -4.88 -0.83 -19.69
CA THR A 79 -5.71 -0.08 -20.66
C THR A 79 -6.60 0.92 -19.95
N GLU A 80 -7.30 0.52 -18.90
CA GLU A 80 -8.19 1.35 -18.09
C GLU A 80 -7.40 2.45 -17.41
N VAL A 81 -6.27 2.12 -16.80
CA VAL A 81 -5.39 3.09 -16.12
C VAL A 81 -4.86 4.14 -17.10
N ASN A 82 -4.45 3.74 -18.31
CA ASN A 82 -4.01 4.67 -19.34
C ASN A 82 -5.15 5.59 -19.80
N SER A 83 -6.38 5.08 -19.91
CA SER A 83 -7.57 5.87 -20.27
C SER A 83 -7.88 6.91 -19.20
N PHE A 84 -7.82 6.56 -17.91
CA PHE A 84 -8.00 7.50 -16.80
C PHE A 84 -6.93 8.59 -16.79
N GLN A 85 -5.66 8.24 -17.05
CA GLN A 85 -4.59 9.21 -17.16
C GLN A 85 -4.82 10.19 -18.32
N GLN A 86 -5.21 9.68 -19.49
CA GLN A 86 -5.51 10.52 -20.64
C GLN A 86 -6.66 11.49 -20.36
N GLN A 87 -7.72 11.02 -19.70
CA GLN A 87 -8.84 11.87 -19.27
C GLN A 87 -8.39 12.99 -18.31
N ALA A 88 -7.53 12.66 -17.35
CA ALA A 88 -7.00 13.65 -16.40
C ALA A 88 -6.12 14.70 -17.08
N LEU A 89 -5.32 14.31 -18.08
CA LEU A 89 -4.54 15.23 -18.90
C LEU A 89 -5.43 16.22 -19.68
N LEU A 90 -6.50 15.72 -20.30
CA LEU A 90 -7.46 16.56 -21.03
C LEU A 90 -8.20 17.51 -20.09
N ASN A 91 -8.54 17.07 -18.87
CA ASN A 91 -9.16 17.94 -17.86
C ASN A 91 -8.22 19.06 -17.42
N LEU A 92 -6.93 18.76 -17.23
CA LEU A 92 -5.92 19.76 -16.90
C LEU A 92 -5.74 20.78 -18.04
N ASP A 93 -5.69 20.34 -19.28
CA ASP A 93 -5.56 21.21 -20.46
C ASP A 93 -6.79 22.14 -20.59
N ALA A 94 -8.00 21.61 -20.39
CA ALA A 94 -9.23 22.41 -20.38
C ALA A 94 -9.21 23.47 -19.26
N ALA A 95 -8.79 23.12 -18.05
CA ALA A 95 -8.68 24.06 -16.93
C ALA A 95 -7.64 25.16 -17.19
N ASN A 96 -6.48 24.81 -17.77
CA ASN A 96 -5.46 25.77 -18.16
C ASN A 96 -5.97 26.73 -19.25
N THR A 97 -6.65 26.21 -20.27
CA THR A 97 -7.24 26.99 -21.32
C THR A 97 -8.27 27.99 -20.77
N GLN A 98 -9.10 27.57 -19.83
CA GLN A 98 -10.07 28.44 -19.15
C GLN A 98 -9.39 29.55 -18.34
N LEU A 99 -8.32 29.22 -17.61
CA LEU A 99 -7.53 30.20 -16.85
C LEU A 99 -6.87 31.23 -17.79
N GLU A 100 -6.28 30.75 -18.89
CA GLU A 100 -5.66 31.62 -19.90
C GLU A 100 -6.67 32.58 -20.52
N LEU A 101 -7.88 32.09 -20.85
CA LEU A 101 -8.98 32.91 -21.37
C LEU A 101 -9.36 34.03 -20.39
N LEU A 102 -9.46 33.71 -19.09
CA LEU A 102 -9.79 34.71 -18.07
C LEU A 102 -8.65 35.71 -17.85
N LYS A 103 -7.37 35.26 -17.92
CA LYS A 103 -6.21 36.15 -17.81
C LYS A 103 -6.04 37.08 -18.98
N LYS A 104 -6.41 36.68 -20.21
CA LYS A 104 -6.41 37.55 -21.39
C LYS A 104 -7.37 38.73 -21.26
N GLY A 105 -8.42 38.59 -20.46
CA GLY A 105 -9.37 39.63 -20.14
C GLY A 105 -10.20 40.10 -21.35
N THR A 106 -10.55 41.39 -21.38
CA THR A 106 -11.38 41.97 -22.43
C THR A 106 -10.59 42.08 -23.75
N ARG A 107 -11.23 41.76 -24.85
CA ARG A 107 -10.66 41.88 -26.20
C ARG A 107 -10.18 43.33 -26.49
N PRO A 108 -8.99 43.55 -27.07
CA PRO A 108 -8.44 44.86 -27.35
C PRO A 108 -9.37 45.73 -28.21
N GLU A 109 -10.13 45.11 -29.13
CA GLU A 109 -11.07 45.81 -30.00
C GLU A 109 -12.21 46.46 -29.19
N LEU A 110 -12.74 45.77 -28.16
CA LEU A 110 -13.79 46.33 -27.29
C LEU A 110 -13.24 47.48 -26.44
N ILE A 111 -12.04 47.38 -25.95
CA ILE A 111 -11.34 48.47 -25.22
C ILE A 111 -11.15 49.69 -26.19
N GLY A 112 -10.80 49.42 -27.43
CA GLY A 112 -10.64 50.44 -28.46
C GLY A 112 -11.95 51.19 -28.74
N MET A 113 -13.07 50.44 -28.89
CA MET A 113 -14.41 51.03 -29.07
C MET A 113 -14.83 51.90 -27.88
N ALA A 114 -14.65 51.42 -26.65
CA ALA A 114 -14.99 52.18 -25.45
C ALA A 114 -14.12 53.43 -25.29
N ARG A 115 -12.85 53.38 -25.70
CA ARG A 115 -11.94 54.53 -25.70
C ARG A 115 -12.41 55.60 -26.68
N ASN A 116 -12.84 55.24 -27.90
CA ASN A 116 -13.37 56.17 -28.87
C ASN A 116 -14.64 56.82 -28.37
N LEU A 117 -15.55 56.06 -27.75
CA LEU A 117 -16.78 56.58 -27.13
C LEU A 117 -16.49 57.60 -26.04
N TYR A 118 -15.51 57.29 -25.15
CA TYR A 118 -15.06 58.23 -24.12
C TYR A 118 -14.51 59.52 -24.73
N GLN A 119 -13.65 59.44 -25.77
CA GLN A 119 -13.11 60.60 -26.44
C GLN A 119 -14.20 61.49 -27.06
N VAL A 120 -15.21 60.92 -27.71
CA VAL A 120 -16.35 61.68 -28.25
C VAL A 120 -17.11 62.40 -27.15
N ALA A 121 -17.46 61.67 -26.07
CA ALA A 121 -18.15 62.25 -24.92
C ALA A 121 -17.34 63.34 -24.21
N GLN A 122 -16.03 63.17 -24.14
CA GLN A 122 -15.08 64.18 -23.60
C GLN A 122 -15.11 65.46 -24.43
N GLN A 123 -15.03 65.36 -25.75
CA GLN A 123 -15.11 66.50 -26.63
C GLN A 123 -16.44 67.25 -26.53
N GLN A 124 -17.57 66.51 -26.44
CA GLN A 124 -18.92 67.08 -26.22
C GLN A 124 -19.01 67.85 -24.89
N TYR A 125 -18.46 67.25 -23.80
CA TYR A 125 -18.39 67.91 -22.49
C TYR A 125 -17.56 69.19 -22.53
N GLU A 126 -16.37 69.18 -23.17
CA GLU A 126 -15.50 70.36 -23.30
C GLU A 126 -16.24 71.51 -24.03
N VAL A 127 -16.93 71.23 -25.13
CA VAL A 127 -17.72 72.21 -25.85
C VAL A 127 -18.88 72.77 -25.01
N ALA A 128 -19.60 71.87 -24.29
CA ALA A 128 -20.70 72.26 -23.41
C ALA A 128 -20.18 73.11 -22.23
N MET A 129 -19.04 72.76 -21.65
CA MET A 129 -18.42 73.51 -20.56
C MET A 129 -18.05 74.95 -21.00
N GLN A 130 -17.38 75.07 -22.16
CA GLN A 130 -17.03 76.41 -22.71
C GLN A 130 -18.26 77.26 -23.03
N THR A 131 -19.32 76.57 -23.52
CA THR A 131 -20.60 77.26 -23.79
C THR A 131 -21.26 77.74 -22.53
N ASN A 132 -21.31 76.86 -21.51
CA ASN A 132 -21.86 77.21 -20.20
C ASN A 132 -21.13 78.36 -19.54
N GLU A 133 -19.81 78.39 -19.55
CA GLU A 133 -18.98 79.49 -19.04
C GLU A 133 -19.31 80.80 -19.74
N ARG A 134 -19.47 80.78 -21.09
CA ARG A 134 -19.82 81.93 -21.86
C ARG A 134 -21.21 82.46 -21.49
N ILE A 135 -22.20 81.58 -21.40
CA ILE A 135 -23.58 81.89 -21.05
C ILE A 135 -23.69 82.44 -19.61
N GLU A 136 -22.98 81.84 -18.63
CA GLU A 136 -22.87 82.37 -17.28
C GLU A 136 -22.34 83.81 -17.24
N ASN A 137 -21.34 84.11 -18.04
CA ASN A 137 -20.78 85.46 -18.13
C ASN A 137 -21.78 86.47 -18.76
N LEU A 138 -22.56 86.05 -19.76
CA LEU A 138 -23.62 86.88 -20.38
C LEU A 138 -24.78 87.09 -19.44
N TYR A 139 -25.18 86.09 -18.64
CA TYR A 139 -26.21 86.19 -17.61
C TYR A 139 -25.82 87.18 -16.53
N LYS A 140 -24.59 87.13 -16.01
CA LYS A 140 -24.03 88.13 -15.06
C LYS A 140 -24.11 89.53 -15.58
N LYS A 141 -24.00 89.75 -16.90
CA LYS A 141 -24.13 91.02 -17.59
C LYS A 141 -25.58 91.38 -17.93
N GLN A 142 -26.61 90.55 -17.53
CA GLN A 142 -28.02 90.73 -17.79
C GLN A 142 -28.40 90.76 -19.27
N VAL A 143 -27.65 90.06 -20.16
CA VAL A 143 -27.80 90.02 -21.61
C VAL A 143 -28.77 88.89 -22.03
N ILE A 144 -28.94 87.87 -21.20
CA ILE A 144 -29.76 86.68 -21.46
C ILE A 144 -30.74 86.40 -20.30
N SER A 145 -31.80 85.60 -20.59
CA SER A 145 -32.73 85.18 -19.59
C SER A 145 -32.26 84.08 -18.68
N GLY A 146 -32.91 83.94 -17.47
CA GLY A 146 -32.58 82.82 -16.57
C GLY A 146 -32.98 81.46 -17.16
N GLU A 147 -34.02 81.37 -17.95
CA GLU A 147 -34.46 80.16 -18.62
C GLU A 147 -33.38 79.65 -19.63
N GLU A 148 -32.79 80.53 -20.41
CA GLU A 148 -31.78 80.22 -21.39
C GLU A 148 -30.48 79.74 -20.69
N ARG A 149 -30.12 80.36 -19.59
CA ARG A 149 -28.98 79.91 -18.75
C ARG A 149 -29.28 78.50 -18.19
N ASP A 150 -30.46 78.26 -17.64
CA ASP A 150 -30.82 76.97 -17.03
C ASP A 150 -30.82 75.83 -18.07
N LEU A 151 -31.26 76.11 -19.32
CA LEU A 151 -31.21 75.15 -20.42
C LEU A 151 -29.77 74.73 -20.75
N ILE A 152 -28.85 75.70 -20.87
CA ILE A 152 -27.42 75.42 -21.17
C ILE A 152 -26.74 74.75 -20.01
N GLN A 153 -27.09 75.13 -18.78
CA GLN A 153 -26.58 74.42 -17.58
C GLN A 153 -27.04 72.96 -17.54
N LEU A 154 -28.32 72.67 -17.90
CA LEU A 154 -28.80 71.30 -18.00
C LEU A 154 -28.02 70.49 -19.08
N GLN A 155 -27.77 71.09 -20.25
CA GLN A 155 -26.97 70.47 -21.31
C GLN A 155 -25.55 70.23 -20.89
N TYR A 156 -24.88 71.14 -20.18
CA TYR A 156 -23.57 70.96 -19.59
C TYR A 156 -23.54 69.79 -18.60
N MET A 157 -24.52 69.73 -17.69
CA MET A 157 -24.60 68.63 -16.70
C MET A 157 -24.86 67.27 -17.37
N ALA A 158 -25.72 67.23 -18.39
CA ALA A 158 -25.97 66.01 -19.16
C ALA A 158 -24.69 65.50 -19.87
N SER A 159 -23.97 66.40 -20.58
CA SER A 159 -22.72 65.99 -21.24
C SER A 159 -21.64 65.59 -20.26
N LYS A 160 -21.57 66.17 -19.06
CA LYS A 160 -20.70 65.75 -17.98
C LYS A 160 -20.95 64.32 -17.55
N HIS A 161 -22.23 63.99 -17.26
CA HIS A 161 -22.59 62.63 -16.83
C HIS A 161 -22.42 61.61 -17.94
N GLU A 162 -22.63 61.96 -19.21
CA GLU A 162 -22.33 61.10 -20.35
C GLU A 162 -20.84 60.77 -20.46
N MET A 163 -19.96 61.79 -20.33
CA MET A 163 -18.49 61.62 -20.32
C MET A 163 -18.06 60.73 -19.12
N GLU A 164 -18.57 60.98 -17.91
CA GLU A 164 -18.27 60.19 -16.72
C GLU A 164 -18.71 58.73 -16.91
N SER A 165 -19.91 58.48 -17.50
CA SER A 165 -20.36 57.13 -17.79
C SER A 165 -19.52 56.41 -18.82
N ALA A 166 -19.14 57.07 -19.89
CA ALA A 166 -18.21 56.53 -20.91
C ALA A 166 -16.85 56.22 -20.33
N LYS A 167 -16.34 57.08 -19.41
CA LYS A 167 -15.08 56.83 -18.67
C LYS A 167 -15.15 55.60 -17.81
N MET A 168 -16.21 55.47 -16.99
CA MET A 168 -16.39 54.31 -16.14
C MET A 168 -16.50 52.99 -16.94
N ASN A 169 -17.17 53.05 -18.11
CA ASN A 169 -17.26 51.89 -19.00
C ASN A 169 -15.89 51.49 -19.56
N LEU A 170 -15.06 52.47 -19.99
CA LEU A 170 -13.70 52.20 -20.43
C LEU A 170 -12.83 51.63 -19.33
N GLU A 171 -12.88 52.20 -18.11
CA GLU A 171 -12.13 51.70 -16.96
C GLU A 171 -12.54 50.29 -16.58
N MET A 172 -13.84 49.95 -16.62
CA MET A 172 -14.37 48.60 -16.36
C MET A 172 -13.80 47.60 -17.37
N LEU A 173 -13.82 47.92 -18.66
CA LEU A 173 -13.27 47.04 -19.69
C LEU A 173 -11.76 46.90 -19.63
N GLN A 174 -11.03 47.97 -19.22
CA GLN A 174 -9.58 47.93 -19.03
C GLN A 174 -9.13 47.10 -17.82
N LYS A 175 -9.92 47.13 -16.73
CA LYS A 175 -9.66 46.30 -15.55
C LYS A 175 -9.79 44.81 -15.87
N GLY A 176 -10.55 44.44 -16.90
CA GLY A 176 -10.76 43.06 -17.31
C GLY A 176 -11.59 42.24 -16.31
N ASN A 177 -11.30 40.94 -16.21
CA ASN A 177 -12.00 40.04 -15.34
C ASN A 177 -11.69 40.30 -13.87
N GLN A 178 -12.65 40.05 -12.99
CA GLN A 178 -12.48 40.17 -11.55
C GLN A 178 -11.38 39.22 -11.06
N PRO A 179 -10.49 39.70 -10.15
CA PRO A 179 -9.41 38.85 -9.59
C PRO A 179 -9.91 37.55 -8.95
N GLU A 180 -11.12 37.59 -8.40
CA GLU A 180 -11.78 36.42 -7.79
C GLU A 180 -12.09 35.33 -8.80
N LEU A 181 -12.51 35.70 -10.03
CA LEU A 181 -12.76 34.75 -11.12
C LEU A 181 -11.46 34.10 -11.59
N ILE A 182 -10.39 34.89 -11.70
CA ILE A 182 -9.06 34.37 -12.05
C ILE A 182 -8.55 33.43 -10.97
N LYS A 183 -8.73 33.80 -9.69
CA LYS A 183 -8.36 32.94 -8.57
C LYS A 183 -9.16 31.64 -8.55
N ALA A 184 -10.47 31.70 -8.82
CA ALA A 184 -11.31 30.50 -8.91
C ALA A 184 -10.83 29.57 -10.03
N ALA A 185 -10.49 30.10 -11.20
CA ALA A 185 -9.92 29.32 -12.29
C ALA A 185 -8.54 28.72 -11.94
N GLN A 186 -7.68 29.46 -11.21
CA GLN A 186 -6.42 28.93 -10.71
C GLN A 186 -6.63 27.73 -9.77
N ILE A 187 -7.62 27.81 -8.89
CA ILE A 187 -8.01 26.68 -8.03
C ILE A 187 -8.48 25.49 -8.88
N GLY A 188 -9.25 25.76 -9.95
CA GLY A 188 -9.67 24.73 -10.90
C GLY A 188 -8.48 24.01 -11.56
N VAL A 189 -7.45 24.74 -11.95
CA VAL A 189 -6.17 24.15 -12.47
C VAL A 189 -5.52 23.28 -11.40
N GLN A 190 -5.40 23.77 -10.17
CA GLN A 190 -4.81 22.99 -9.07
C GLN A 190 -5.60 21.70 -8.78
N GLN A 191 -6.92 21.75 -8.85
CA GLN A 191 -7.75 20.55 -8.70
C GLN A 191 -7.51 19.53 -9.83
N ALA A 192 -7.39 20.00 -11.07
CA ALA A 192 -7.08 19.13 -12.21
C ALA A 192 -5.67 18.52 -12.12
N GLU A 193 -4.67 19.29 -11.63
CA GLU A 193 -3.32 18.79 -11.33
C GLU A 193 -3.33 17.69 -10.27
N GLN A 194 -4.09 17.87 -9.17
CA GLN A 194 -4.25 16.83 -8.15
C GLN A 194 -4.94 15.59 -8.72
N GLY A 195 -5.92 15.76 -9.60
CA GLY A 195 -6.55 14.67 -10.34
C GLY A 195 -5.55 13.88 -11.18
N LEU A 196 -4.64 14.56 -11.88
CA LEU A 196 -3.58 13.93 -12.65
C LEU A 196 -2.59 13.17 -11.75
N LEU A 197 -2.16 13.75 -10.63
CA LEU A 197 -1.28 13.08 -9.67
C LEU A 197 -1.93 11.81 -9.11
N LEU A 198 -3.23 11.85 -8.81
CA LEU A 198 -3.97 10.65 -8.37
C LEU A 198 -3.92 9.53 -9.42
N THR A 199 -4.13 9.84 -10.70
CA THR A 199 -4.05 8.83 -11.77
C THR A 199 -2.63 8.28 -11.95
N GLN A 200 -1.59 9.09 -11.71
CA GLN A 200 -0.20 8.63 -11.71
C GLN A 200 0.07 7.66 -10.55
N SER A 201 -0.47 7.92 -9.36
CA SER A 201 -0.38 6.99 -8.22
C SER A 201 -1.06 5.65 -8.55
N ILE A 202 -2.29 5.68 -9.05
CA ILE A 202 -3.03 4.48 -9.49
C ILE A 202 -2.22 3.69 -10.54
N ARG A 203 -1.55 4.39 -11.47
CA ARG A 203 -0.66 3.75 -12.44
C ARG A 203 0.55 3.09 -11.79
N GLY A 204 1.10 3.69 -10.74
CA GLY A 204 2.13 3.08 -9.90
C GLY A 204 1.64 1.78 -9.27
N ASP A 205 0.46 1.84 -8.65
CA ASP A 205 -0.18 0.72 -7.95
C ASP A 205 -0.62 -0.42 -8.88
N ALA A 206 -0.85 -0.12 -10.17
CA ALA A 206 -1.14 -1.12 -11.19
C ALA A 206 0.06 -2.03 -11.50
N ARG A 207 1.27 -1.64 -11.10
CA ARG A 207 2.50 -2.40 -11.27
C ARG A 207 2.94 -2.94 -9.93
N ILE A 208 2.81 -4.24 -9.76
CA ILE A 208 3.08 -4.94 -8.51
C ILE A 208 4.53 -5.41 -8.50
N PHE A 209 5.28 -4.97 -7.50
CA PHE A 209 6.69 -5.31 -7.32
C PHE A 209 6.88 -6.19 -6.09
N SER A 210 7.96 -6.96 -6.08
CA SER A 210 8.33 -7.77 -4.92
C SER A 210 8.80 -6.89 -3.75
N PRO A 211 8.24 -7.07 -2.55
CA PRO A 211 8.64 -6.32 -1.37
C PRO A 211 9.97 -6.82 -0.74
N ALA A 212 10.45 -8.01 -1.15
CA ALA A 212 11.66 -8.62 -0.62
C ALA A 212 12.26 -9.63 -1.61
N GLU A 213 13.50 -10.04 -1.37
CA GLU A 213 14.11 -11.18 -2.07
C GLU A 213 13.49 -12.49 -1.56
N GLY A 214 13.12 -13.38 -2.48
CA GLY A 214 12.49 -14.65 -2.12
C GLY A 214 12.20 -15.56 -3.29
N ILE A 215 11.43 -16.61 -3.02
CA ILE A 215 10.97 -17.60 -4.00
C ILE A 215 9.45 -17.53 -4.09
N ILE A 216 8.90 -17.51 -5.29
CA ILE A 216 7.46 -17.58 -5.52
C ILE A 216 6.95 -18.95 -5.04
N SER A 217 6.19 -18.97 -3.96
CA SER A 217 5.63 -20.19 -3.40
C SER A 217 4.37 -20.64 -4.14
N SER A 218 3.48 -19.70 -4.43
CA SER A 218 2.27 -19.97 -5.21
C SER A 218 1.80 -18.75 -5.98
N VAL A 219 1.16 -19.01 -7.11
CA VAL A 219 0.45 -18.04 -7.94
C VAL A 219 -1.04 -18.31 -7.83
N VAL A 220 -1.78 -17.39 -7.22
CA VAL A 220 -3.21 -17.58 -6.91
C VAL A 220 -4.09 -17.16 -8.09
N ILE A 221 -3.67 -16.14 -8.83
CA ILE A 221 -4.44 -15.52 -9.93
C ILE A 221 -3.66 -15.60 -11.23
N HIS A 222 -4.37 -15.95 -12.32
CA HIS A 222 -3.79 -16.11 -13.63
C HIS A 222 -4.06 -14.93 -14.56
N LYS A 223 -3.24 -14.79 -15.59
CA LYS A 223 -3.42 -13.77 -16.62
C LYS A 223 -4.83 -13.81 -17.21
N GLY A 224 -5.48 -12.67 -17.22
CA GLY A 224 -6.84 -12.49 -17.75
C GLY A 224 -7.94 -12.53 -16.68
N GLU A 225 -7.64 -12.96 -15.45
CA GLU A 225 -8.58 -12.96 -14.34
C GLU A 225 -8.71 -11.58 -13.70
N PHE A 226 -9.82 -11.35 -13.01
CA PHE A 226 -10.08 -10.11 -12.29
C PHE A 226 -9.59 -10.20 -10.85
N VAL A 227 -8.85 -9.19 -10.43
CA VAL A 227 -8.30 -9.06 -9.07
C VAL A 227 -9.09 -8.03 -8.28
N SER A 228 -9.52 -8.39 -7.09
CA SER A 228 -10.13 -7.46 -6.12
C SER A 228 -9.08 -6.89 -5.17
N ILE A 229 -9.39 -5.73 -4.57
CA ILE A 229 -8.54 -5.10 -3.56
C ILE A 229 -8.29 -6.05 -2.39
N GLY A 230 -7.02 -6.18 -1.98
CA GLY A 230 -6.61 -7.00 -0.84
C GLY A 230 -6.57 -8.51 -1.13
N TYR A 231 -6.98 -8.95 -2.31
CA TYR A 231 -6.91 -10.36 -2.66
C TYR A 231 -5.47 -10.75 -3.03
N PRO A 232 -4.92 -11.85 -2.48
CA PRO A 232 -3.56 -12.28 -2.77
C PRO A 232 -3.42 -12.74 -4.23
N ILE A 233 -2.42 -12.23 -4.91
CA ILE A 233 -2.06 -12.61 -6.29
C ILE A 233 -0.94 -13.66 -6.27
N ILE A 234 0.06 -13.42 -5.43
CA ILE A 234 1.27 -14.22 -5.30
C ILE A 234 1.59 -14.39 -3.82
N THR A 235 2.00 -15.59 -3.43
CA THR A 235 2.62 -15.83 -2.13
C THR A 235 4.13 -15.98 -2.32
N LEU A 236 4.89 -15.10 -1.69
CA LEU A 236 6.35 -15.07 -1.71
C LEU A 236 6.90 -15.68 -0.42
N MET A 237 7.74 -16.69 -0.53
CA MET A 237 8.56 -17.20 0.56
C MET A 237 9.83 -16.35 0.65
N LYS A 238 10.02 -15.67 1.76
CA LYS A 238 11.14 -14.76 1.98
C LYS A 238 12.44 -15.54 2.16
N LYS A 239 13.51 -15.09 1.53
CA LYS A 239 14.83 -15.72 1.63
C LYS A 239 15.43 -15.56 3.03
N ASN A 240 16.13 -16.59 3.50
CA ASN A 240 16.84 -16.60 4.80
C ASN A 240 15.95 -16.43 6.03
N THR A 241 14.66 -16.76 5.94
CA THR A 241 13.72 -16.71 7.06
C THR A 241 13.25 -18.10 7.48
N GLN A 242 13.99 -19.15 7.06
CA GLN A 242 13.67 -20.53 7.41
C GLN A 242 13.84 -20.75 8.92
N PHE A 243 12.89 -21.41 9.52
CA PHE A 243 12.91 -21.80 10.92
C PHE A 243 12.30 -23.18 11.10
N VAL A 244 12.51 -23.78 12.26
CA VAL A 244 11.89 -25.05 12.63
C VAL A 244 11.07 -24.83 13.90
N ARG A 245 9.82 -25.28 13.90
CA ARG A 245 8.91 -25.16 15.02
C ARG A 245 8.78 -26.51 15.71
N PHE A 246 9.02 -26.53 17.01
CA PHE A 246 8.83 -27.71 17.85
C PHE A 246 7.83 -27.44 18.95
N ASN A 247 6.95 -28.42 19.21
CA ASN A 247 6.03 -28.39 20.33
C ASN A 247 6.66 -29.17 21.50
N ILE A 248 7.18 -28.44 22.50
CA ILE A 248 7.94 -29.01 23.61
C ILE A 248 7.10 -29.07 24.86
N ARG A 249 7.05 -30.25 25.51
CA ARG A 249 6.30 -30.44 26.74
C ARG A 249 6.87 -29.61 27.89
N GLN A 250 6.00 -29.11 28.78
CA GLN A 250 6.36 -28.25 29.90
C GLN A 250 7.48 -28.81 30.77
N ASN A 251 7.53 -30.12 31.04
CA ASN A 251 8.59 -30.78 31.83
C ASN A 251 9.94 -30.80 31.13
N ARG A 252 10.01 -30.54 29.81
CA ARG A 252 11.20 -30.51 28.98
C ARG A 252 11.67 -29.09 28.66
N MET A 253 10.95 -28.08 29.08
CA MET A 253 11.30 -26.67 28.85
C MET A 253 12.50 -26.20 29.66
N LYS A 254 12.92 -26.97 30.71
CA LYS A 254 14.04 -26.60 31.55
C LYS A 254 15.34 -26.51 30.75
N GLY A 255 15.95 -25.33 30.72
CA GLY A 255 17.19 -25.07 30.02
C GLY A 255 17.02 -24.70 28.53
N ILE A 256 15.79 -24.56 28.04
CA ILE A 256 15.50 -23.97 26.73
C ILE A 256 15.32 -22.47 26.95
N VAL A 257 16.28 -21.70 26.49
CA VAL A 257 16.30 -20.24 26.61
C VAL A 257 16.64 -19.63 25.26
N PRO A 258 16.15 -18.43 24.93
CA PRO A 258 16.52 -17.75 23.71
C PRO A 258 18.03 -17.70 23.51
N GLY A 259 18.48 -17.98 22.28
CA GLY A 259 19.90 -18.06 21.92
C GLY A 259 20.59 -19.40 22.17
N LYS A 260 19.92 -20.37 22.84
CA LYS A 260 20.50 -21.72 23.00
C LYS A 260 20.60 -22.42 21.66
N VAL A 261 21.79 -22.95 21.37
CA VAL A 261 22.07 -23.72 20.15
C VAL A 261 21.89 -25.22 20.43
N LEU A 262 21.14 -25.88 19.53
CA LEU A 262 20.88 -27.31 19.53
C LEU A 262 21.12 -27.87 18.13
N ASN A 263 21.33 -29.19 18.02
CA ASN A 263 21.41 -29.87 16.74
C ASN A 263 20.09 -30.50 16.39
N VAL A 264 19.63 -30.27 15.18
CA VAL A 264 18.44 -30.87 14.59
C VAL A 264 18.84 -31.84 13.48
N THR A 265 18.08 -32.91 13.34
CA THR A 265 18.21 -33.82 12.19
C THR A 265 16.98 -33.70 11.32
N MET A 266 17.18 -33.46 10.03
CA MET A 266 16.13 -33.29 9.03
C MET A 266 16.48 -34.10 7.79
N PRO A 267 15.89 -35.27 7.60
CA PRO A 267 16.13 -36.12 6.42
C PRO A 267 15.77 -35.36 5.13
N GLY A 268 16.64 -35.41 4.14
CA GLY A 268 16.46 -34.72 2.86
C GLY A 268 17.12 -33.33 2.76
N CYS A 269 17.75 -32.86 3.83
CA CYS A 269 18.68 -31.76 3.81
C CYS A 269 20.13 -32.23 3.67
N ASP A 270 20.99 -31.36 3.17
CA ASP A 270 22.44 -31.59 3.13
C ASP A 270 23.14 -30.39 3.78
N PRO A 271 23.82 -30.57 4.94
CA PRO A 271 23.87 -31.80 5.76
C PRO A 271 22.50 -32.12 6.43
N GLU A 272 22.27 -33.44 6.68
CA GLU A 272 21.03 -33.86 7.39
C GLU A 272 20.98 -33.40 8.84
N SER A 273 22.12 -33.16 9.48
CA SER A 273 22.20 -32.63 10.84
C SER A 273 22.87 -31.28 10.84
N PHE A 274 22.23 -30.29 11.43
CA PHE A 274 22.73 -28.91 11.47
C PHE A 274 22.33 -28.21 12.77
N ALA A 275 23.03 -27.12 13.08
CA ALA A 275 22.78 -26.31 14.28
C ALA A 275 21.64 -25.33 14.08
N ILE A 276 20.75 -25.31 15.06
CA ILE A 276 19.64 -24.37 15.19
C ILE A 276 19.75 -23.62 16.51
N SER A 277 19.27 -22.39 16.56
CA SER A 277 19.25 -21.55 17.75
C SER A 277 17.80 -21.20 18.12
N VAL A 278 17.47 -21.26 19.41
CA VAL A 278 16.17 -20.80 19.91
C VAL A 278 16.01 -19.33 19.59
N SER A 279 15.04 -18.98 18.73
CA SER A 279 14.72 -17.60 18.38
C SER A 279 13.55 -17.06 19.18
N HIS A 280 12.49 -17.86 19.34
CA HIS A 280 11.28 -17.45 20.01
C HIS A 280 10.67 -18.61 20.81
N ILE A 281 10.12 -18.27 21.96
CA ILE A 281 9.32 -19.18 22.78
C ILE A 281 7.97 -18.50 22.96
N GLU A 282 6.89 -19.16 22.53
CA GLU A 282 5.55 -18.59 22.71
C GLU A 282 5.24 -18.41 24.20
N PRO A 283 4.87 -17.20 24.63
CA PRO A 283 4.66 -16.88 26.05
C PRO A 283 3.35 -17.46 26.61
N SER A 284 2.44 -17.83 25.73
CA SER A 284 1.13 -18.37 26.08
C SER A 284 0.70 -19.47 25.10
N LEU A 285 -0.13 -20.39 25.57
CA LEU A 285 -0.75 -21.42 24.73
C LEU A 285 -1.82 -20.76 23.85
N GLU A 286 -1.80 -21.05 22.57
CA GLU A 286 -2.96 -20.77 21.71
C GLU A 286 -4.15 -21.65 22.09
N PHE A 287 -5.37 -21.13 21.89
CA PHE A 287 -6.62 -21.81 22.29
C PHE A 287 -6.82 -23.17 21.59
N ALA A 288 -6.17 -23.37 20.44
CA ALA A 288 -6.25 -24.62 19.66
C ALA A 288 -5.41 -25.77 20.26
N ASP A 289 -4.42 -25.48 21.09
CA ASP A 289 -3.55 -26.48 21.73
C ASP A 289 -4.16 -27.04 23.06
N TRP A 290 -5.37 -26.60 23.38
CA TRP A 290 -6.08 -27.00 24.60
C TRP A 290 -6.92 -28.24 24.33
N VAL A 291 -6.32 -29.44 24.27
CA VAL A 291 -7.02 -30.71 24.25
C VAL A 291 -6.82 -31.39 25.61
N PRO A 292 -7.86 -31.47 26.45
CA PRO A 292 -7.78 -32.24 27.68
C PRO A 292 -7.93 -33.74 27.34
N ILE A 293 -6.80 -34.44 27.24
CA ILE A 293 -6.80 -35.91 27.20
C ILE A 293 -6.70 -36.40 28.63
N LYS A 294 -7.82 -36.86 29.17
CA LYS A 294 -7.88 -37.57 30.46
C LYS A 294 -7.30 -38.97 30.29
N GLU A 295 -6.05 -39.15 30.66
CA GLU A 295 -5.54 -40.47 31.00
C GLU A 295 -5.21 -40.54 32.50
N SER A 296 -5.82 -41.51 33.15
CA SER A 296 -5.61 -42.03 34.53
C SER A 296 -4.51 -41.33 35.36
N GLY A 297 -4.89 -40.37 36.18
CA GLY A 297 -4.15 -40.02 37.42
C GLY A 297 -2.83 -39.25 37.28
N LYS A 298 -2.43 -38.81 36.10
CA LYS A 298 -1.25 -37.99 35.86
C LYS A 298 -1.65 -36.58 35.48
N PHE A 299 -0.91 -35.56 35.97
CA PHE A 299 -1.09 -34.20 35.54
C PHE A 299 -0.89 -34.09 34.03
N GLU A 300 -1.82 -33.44 33.32
CA GLU A 300 -1.67 -33.13 31.91
C GLU A 300 -0.54 -32.12 31.73
N LEU A 301 0.50 -32.54 31.04
CA LEU A 301 1.62 -31.68 30.70
C LEU A 301 1.31 -30.96 29.37
N ARG A 302 1.26 -29.65 29.41
CA ARG A 302 1.05 -28.81 28.24
C ARG A 302 2.30 -28.73 27.40
N THR A 303 2.13 -28.49 26.11
CA THR A 303 3.21 -28.22 25.14
C THR A 303 3.30 -26.74 24.86
N PHE A 304 4.51 -26.24 24.70
CA PHE A 304 4.80 -24.87 24.27
C PHE A 304 5.47 -24.89 22.92
N THR A 305 5.06 -23.99 22.03
CA THR A 305 5.70 -23.85 20.73
C THR A 305 7.01 -23.07 20.89
N VAL A 306 8.07 -23.65 20.38
CA VAL A 306 9.40 -23.04 20.36
C VAL A 306 9.87 -22.99 18.92
N GLU A 307 10.27 -21.80 18.48
CA GLU A 307 10.81 -21.56 17.15
C GLU A 307 12.35 -21.49 17.21
N PHE A 308 12.95 -22.14 16.25
CA PHE A 308 14.41 -22.23 16.12
C PHE A 308 14.82 -21.74 14.73
N THR A 309 15.69 -20.78 14.66
CA THR A 309 16.30 -20.31 13.41
C THR A 309 17.57 -21.08 13.12
N LEU A 310 17.88 -21.27 11.84
CA LEU A 310 19.13 -21.87 11.41
C LEU A 310 20.30 -20.93 11.76
N VAL A 311 21.35 -21.47 12.38
CA VAL A 311 22.56 -20.68 12.70
C VAL A 311 23.27 -20.22 11.41
N ASN A 312 23.34 -21.10 10.41
CA ASN A 312 23.92 -20.83 9.10
C ASN A 312 22.94 -21.25 8.00
N PRO A 313 21.96 -20.43 7.61
CA PRO A 313 21.00 -20.80 6.56
C PRO A 313 21.64 -21.14 5.21
N ALA A 314 22.75 -20.48 4.87
CA ALA A 314 23.45 -20.68 3.60
C ALA A 314 24.20 -22.03 3.50
N SER A 315 24.44 -22.70 4.63
CA SER A 315 25.16 -24.00 4.67
C SER A 315 24.24 -25.20 4.55
N VAL A 316 22.90 -25.01 4.58
CA VAL A 316 21.91 -26.09 4.51
C VAL A 316 21.20 -26.02 3.19
N SER A 317 21.37 -27.02 2.34
CA SER A 317 20.62 -27.15 1.09
C SER A 317 19.46 -28.14 1.23
N GLY A 318 18.45 -28.01 0.37
CA GLY A 318 17.30 -28.90 0.37
C GLY A 318 16.22 -28.58 1.42
N PHE A 319 16.40 -27.57 2.27
CA PHE A 319 15.39 -27.16 3.25
C PHE A 319 14.12 -26.66 2.55
N ARG A 320 12.98 -27.23 2.92
CA ARG A 320 11.66 -26.82 2.42
C ARG A 320 10.66 -26.73 3.56
N PRO A 321 9.82 -25.70 3.62
CA PRO A 321 8.69 -25.65 4.55
C PRO A 321 7.82 -26.90 4.44
N GLY A 322 7.32 -27.40 5.60
CA GLY A 322 6.57 -28.64 5.68
C GLY A 322 7.40 -29.90 5.91
N MET A 323 8.73 -29.85 5.83
CA MET A 323 9.58 -31.00 6.16
C MET A 323 9.57 -31.29 7.66
N THR A 324 9.67 -32.56 7.99
CA THR A 324 9.75 -33.02 9.39
C THR A 324 11.19 -32.91 9.89
N ALA A 325 11.32 -32.37 11.10
CA ALA A 325 12.59 -32.28 11.82
C ALA A 325 12.52 -33.06 13.13
N SER A 326 13.63 -33.66 13.54
CA SER A 326 13.75 -34.36 14.80
C SER A 326 14.82 -33.70 15.68
N LEU A 327 14.46 -33.45 16.94
CA LEU A 327 15.32 -32.85 17.96
C LEU A 327 15.44 -33.79 19.15
N ILE A 328 16.67 -34.07 19.57
CA ILE A 328 16.96 -34.78 20.81
C ILE A 328 17.37 -33.74 21.85
N LEU A 329 16.59 -33.63 22.92
CA LEU A 329 16.95 -32.76 24.04
C LEU A 329 17.97 -33.45 24.94
N PRO A 330 19.02 -32.74 25.40
CA PRO A 330 20.02 -33.27 26.32
C PRO A 330 19.46 -33.53 27.71
#